data_89f2e16610e1be182440b4dcac0b8cff
#
_entry.id   89f2e16610e1be182440b4dcac0b8cff
#
_cell.length_a   1.000
_cell.length_b   1.000
_cell.length_c   1.000
_cell.angle_alpha   90.00
_cell.angle_beta   90.00
_cell.angle_gamma   90.00
#
_symmetry.space_group_name_H-M   'P 1'
#
loop_
_entity.id
_entity.type
_entity.pdbx_description
1 polymer ?
#
loop_
_entity_poly.entity_id
_entity_poly.type
_entity_poly.pdbx_seq_one_letter_code
_entity_poly.pdbx_strand_id
1 'polypeptide(L)'
;MSNSCSFDCKYCANAAACKNKKVSYEPQELANVFMHLVKKIGVHGLFLSSAINRDADKTTEKMLSAVRLIRFKYNFKGYIHFKILPGTSYELIKQSSELSDRMSINIEAPNKSILLELSSCKDYKNDILTRQAWIKNLSKNQTTQFIVNSFSTDKDILKMLKWEYEKLKLSRIYFSAFRPIKGTALENEKPEKLSRQNHLYNIDFLIRKYDFSFKEIEKSLIEDMLPNEDPKLAIAKSNFDKPLDINQASYEELLRIPGIGPTTAKRIIELRRNKKQKINSYNDLSKLGGYTKRALPFIKINGKTQKMLSDY
;
A
#
# COMPACT_ATOMS: atom_id res chain seq x y z
N MET A 1 21.84 3.50 0.81
CA MET A 1 23.26 3.39 0.49
C MET A 1 23.85 4.69 -0.02
N SER A 2 23.26 5.31 -1.07
CA SER A 2 23.67 6.62 -1.57
C SER A 2 22.49 7.55 -1.75
N ASN A 3 22.70 8.87 -1.62
CA ASN A 3 21.72 9.91 -2.00
C ASN A 3 22.16 10.67 -3.28
N SER A 4 23.22 10.22 -3.96
CA SER A 4 23.66 10.78 -5.22
C SER A 4 22.90 10.13 -6.37
N CYS A 5 22.00 10.87 -7.02
CA CYS A 5 21.14 10.39 -8.11
C CYS A 5 21.45 11.15 -9.41
N SER A 6 21.37 10.43 -10.52
CA SER A 6 21.42 11.01 -11.88
C SER A 6 20.03 11.15 -12.54
N PHE A 7 18.97 10.71 -11.86
CA PHE A 7 17.60 10.81 -12.36
C PHE A 7 16.99 12.19 -12.05
N ASP A 8 16.01 12.57 -12.86
CA ASP A 8 15.34 13.87 -12.84
C ASP A 8 14.05 13.92 -12.01
N CYS A 9 13.80 12.92 -11.19
CA CYS A 9 12.53 12.80 -10.44
C CYS A 9 12.15 14.13 -9.77
N LYS A 10 11.14 14.80 -10.31
CA LYS A 10 10.74 16.18 -9.97
C LYS A 10 10.28 16.36 -8.52
N TYR A 11 9.93 15.27 -7.83
CA TYR A 11 9.48 15.24 -6.43
C TYR A 11 10.59 14.88 -5.43
N CYS A 12 11.78 14.50 -5.91
CA CYS A 12 12.77 13.83 -5.08
C CYS A 12 13.94 14.74 -4.71
N ALA A 13 14.19 14.91 -3.42
CA ALA A 13 15.33 15.67 -2.92
C ALA A 13 16.71 15.15 -3.39
N ASN A 14 16.78 13.90 -3.85
CA ASN A 14 18.00 13.28 -4.36
C ASN A 14 18.18 13.45 -5.87
N ALA A 15 17.21 14.04 -6.59
CA ALA A 15 17.30 14.24 -8.02
C ALA A 15 18.60 14.95 -8.44
N ALA A 16 19.00 14.74 -9.70
CA ALA A 16 20.27 15.26 -10.22
C ALA A 16 20.41 16.79 -10.07
N ALA A 17 19.30 17.52 -10.29
CA ALA A 17 19.26 18.98 -10.18
C ALA A 17 19.32 19.52 -8.74
N CYS A 18 19.06 18.68 -7.72
CA CYS A 18 19.03 19.13 -6.33
C CYS A 18 20.44 19.29 -5.75
N LYS A 19 20.71 20.49 -5.18
CA LYS A 19 22.00 20.87 -4.60
C LYS A 19 22.20 20.36 -3.16
N ASN A 20 21.69 19.20 -2.81
CA ASN A 20 21.86 18.62 -1.49
C ASN A 20 23.26 17.99 -1.33
N LYS A 21 23.78 17.99 -0.09
CA LYS A 21 25.04 17.30 0.23
C LYS A 21 24.93 15.83 -0.20
N LYS A 22 25.80 15.40 -1.09
CA LYS A 22 25.85 14.02 -1.58
C LYS A 22 26.70 13.17 -0.63
N VAL A 23 26.14 12.04 -0.21
CA VAL A 23 26.77 11.08 0.69
C VAL A 23 26.56 9.68 0.11
N SER A 24 27.60 8.86 0.21
CA SER A 24 27.55 7.46 -0.23
C SER A 24 28.37 6.61 0.73
N TYR A 25 27.85 5.45 1.07
CA TYR A 25 28.59 4.42 1.82
C TYR A 25 29.19 3.41 0.85
N GLU A 26 30.43 3.03 1.07
CA GLU A 26 30.98 1.83 0.47
C GLU A 26 30.35 0.57 1.12
N PRO A 27 30.33 -0.58 0.40
CA PRO A 27 29.65 -1.79 0.89
C PRO A 27 30.10 -2.23 2.28
N GLN A 28 31.40 -2.17 2.58
CA GLN A 28 31.95 -2.57 3.89
C GLN A 28 31.54 -1.58 4.99
N GLU A 29 31.51 -0.27 4.69
CA GLU A 29 31.09 0.75 5.64
C GLU A 29 29.62 0.58 6.03
N LEU A 30 28.75 0.41 5.02
CA LEU A 30 27.32 0.14 5.25
C LEU A 30 27.10 -1.11 6.11
N ALA A 31 27.79 -2.20 5.78
CA ALA A 31 27.72 -3.44 6.54
C ALA A 31 28.18 -3.25 8.00
N ASN A 32 29.28 -2.52 8.20
CA ASN A 32 29.80 -2.23 9.55
C ASN A 32 28.81 -1.41 10.37
N VAL A 33 28.27 -0.32 9.80
CA VAL A 33 27.27 0.53 10.46
C VAL A 33 26.02 -0.27 10.82
N PHE A 34 25.49 -1.04 9.88
CA PHE A 34 24.31 -1.86 10.14
C PHE A 34 24.55 -2.89 11.25
N MET A 35 25.68 -3.61 11.21
CA MET A 35 26.00 -4.61 12.24
C MET A 35 26.28 -4.00 13.60
N HIS A 36 26.83 -2.77 13.64
CA HIS A 36 26.94 -2.01 14.89
C HIS A 36 25.55 -1.73 15.50
N LEU A 37 24.58 -1.30 14.68
CA LEU A 37 23.20 -1.07 15.12
C LEU A 37 22.51 -2.37 15.60
N VAL A 38 22.73 -3.48 14.89
CA VAL A 38 22.23 -4.80 15.31
C VAL A 38 22.76 -5.15 16.73
N LYS A 39 24.04 -5.00 16.95
CA LYS A 39 24.69 -5.34 18.24
C LYS A 39 24.32 -4.38 19.38
N LYS A 40 24.28 -3.07 19.09
CA LYS A 40 24.15 -2.03 20.12
C LYS A 40 22.70 -1.76 20.53
N ILE A 41 21.76 -1.78 19.59
CA ILE A 41 20.35 -1.42 19.82
C ILE A 41 19.34 -2.48 19.38
N GLY A 42 19.81 -3.67 18.98
CA GLY A 42 18.94 -4.80 18.68
C GLY A 42 18.12 -4.65 17.40
N VAL A 43 18.64 -4.01 16.35
CA VAL A 43 17.94 -3.90 15.06
C VAL A 43 17.73 -5.27 14.45
N HIS A 44 16.50 -5.63 14.11
CA HIS A 44 16.12 -6.96 13.63
C HIS A 44 16.07 -7.10 12.11
N GLY A 45 16.20 -6.00 11.37
CA GLY A 45 16.11 -6.04 9.90
C GLY A 45 16.71 -4.83 9.21
N LEU A 46 16.99 -5.00 7.92
CA LEU A 46 17.51 -3.98 7.03
C LEU A 46 16.52 -3.70 5.90
N PHE A 47 16.11 -2.46 5.71
CA PHE A 47 15.56 -1.99 4.45
C PHE A 47 16.66 -1.26 3.68
N LEU A 48 17.15 -1.89 2.61
CA LEU A 48 18.22 -1.34 1.79
C LEU A 48 17.67 -0.70 0.53
N SER A 49 18.00 0.58 0.35
CA SER A 49 17.70 1.37 -0.84
C SER A 49 18.90 2.25 -1.21
N SER A 50 18.90 2.74 -2.45
CA SER A 50 19.90 3.70 -2.94
C SER A 50 19.28 4.66 -3.96
N ALA A 51 19.90 5.82 -4.14
CA ALA A 51 19.77 6.61 -5.36
C ALA A 51 20.62 5.96 -6.48
N ILE A 52 20.27 6.22 -7.74
CA ILE A 52 20.95 5.66 -8.91
C ILE A 52 22.01 6.66 -9.38
N ASN A 53 23.28 6.31 -9.24
CA ASN A 53 24.38 7.13 -9.74
C ASN A 53 24.81 6.61 -11.12
N ARG A 54 24.28 7.23 -12.17
CA ARG A 54 24.51 6.95 -13.61
C ARG A 54 23.99 5.58 -14.08
N ASP A 55 24.30 4.51 -13.36
CA ASP A 55 24.06 3.12 -13.78
C ASP A 55 23.36 2.36 -12.66
N ALA A 56 22.18 1.79 -12.98
CA ALA A 56 21.37 1.04 -12.03
C ALA A 56 22.05 -0.27 -11.63
N ASP A 57 22.70 -0.95 -12.57
CA ASP A 57 23.37 -2.23 -12.31
C ASP A 57 24.59 -2.05 -11.41
N LYS A 58 25.46 -1.10 -11.71
CA LYS A 58 26.62 -0.79 -10.84
C LYS A 58 26.18 -0.39 -9.44
N THR A 59 25.08 0.35 -9.31
CA THR A 59 24.53 0.72 -8.00
C THR A 59 23.98 -0.51 -7.27
N THR A 60 23.28 -1.39 -7.98
CA THR A 60 22.72 -2.63 -7.41
C THR A 60 23.83 -3.61 -7.02
N GLU A 61 24.91 -3.73 -7.80
CA GLU A 61 26.10 -4.52 -7.45
C GLU A 61 26.72 -4.08 -6.11
N LYS A 62 26.86 -2.77 -5.90
CA LYS A 62 27.33 -2.23 -4.60
C LYS A 62 26.36 -2.59 -3.47
N MET A 63 25.04 -2.47 -3.69
CA MET A 63 24.04 -2.87 -2.71
C MET A 63 24.12 -4.37 -2.39
N LEU A 64 24.26 -5.22 -3.40
CA LEU A 64 24.45 -6.66 -3.26
C LEU A 64 25.72 -7.01 -2.49
N SER A 65 26.82 -6.32 -2.78
CA SER A 65 28.09 -6.51 -2.07
C SER A 65 27.93 -6.23 -0.57
N ALA A 66 27.21 -5.17 -0.19
CA ALA A 66 26.91 -4.90 1.21
C ALA A 66 26.05 -6.02 1.85
N VAL A 67 25.02 -6.50 1.15
CA VAL A 67 24.16 -7.59 1.64
C VAL A 67 24.94 -8.90 1.77
N ARG A 68 25.81 -9.22 0.83
CA ARG A 68 26.71 -10.40 0.92
C ARG A 68 27.61 -10.34 2.16
N LEU A 69 28.20 -9.19 2.43
CA LEU A 69 28.99 -9.01 3.67
C LEU A 69 28.13 -9.24 4.92
N ILE A 70 26.94 -8.69 4.95
CA ILE A 70 25.99 -8.84 6.07
C ILE A 70 25.60 -10.31 6.25
N ARG A 71 25.22 -11.01 5.16
CA ARG A 71 24.80 -12.43 5.19
C ARG A 71 25.93 -13.39 5.49
N PHE A 72 27.05 -13.28 4.78
CA PHE A 72 28.11 -14.30 4.80
C PHE A 72 29.24 -13.96 5.79
N LYS A 73 29.76 -12.71 5.78
CA LYS A 73 30.84 -12.33 6.69
C LYS A 73 30.35 -12.18 8.14
N TYR A 74 29.16 -11.55 8.32
CA TYR A 74 28.62 -11.29 9.67
C TYR A 74 27.57 -12.29 10.11
N ASN A 75 27.19 -13.24 9.26
CA ASN A 75 26.22 -14.29 9.53
C ASN A 75 24.86 -13.78 10.03
N PHE A 76 24.42 -12.61 9.56
CA PHE A 76 23.14 -12.03 9.93
C PHE A 76 21.98 -12.82 9.34
N LYS A 77 21.08 -13.37 10.19
CA LYS A 77 19.92 -14.16 9.80
C LYS A 77 18.59 -13.40 9.84
N GLY A 78 18.63 -12.13 10.26
CA GLY A 78 17.43 -11.30 10.35
C GLY A 78 16.91 -10.88 8.98
N TYR A 79 15.81 -10.13 9.01
CA TYR A 79 15.06 -9.71 7.83
C TYR A 79 15.82 -8.72 6.95
N ILE A 80 15.82 -8.94 5.63
CA ILE A 80 16.34 -7.99 4.63
C ILE A 80 15.27 -7.71 3.58
N HIS A 81 14.91 -6.45 3.45
CA HIS A 81 14.10 -5.93 2.35
C HIS A 81 15.02 -5.18 1.36
N PHE A 82 15.12 -5.71 0.15
CA PHE A 82 15.96 -5.15 -0.91
C PHE A 82 15.11 -4.36 -1.89
N LYS A 83 15.40 -3.07 -2.06
CA LYS A 83 14.73 -2.23 -3.04
C LYS A 83 15.43 -2.30 -4.38
N ILE A 84 14.77 -2.87 -5.38
CA ILE A 84 15.24 -2.91 -6.77
C ILE A 84 15.14 -1.50 -7.36
N LEU A 85 16.16 -1.11 -8.08
CA LEU A 85 16.23 0.18 -8.76
C LEU A 85 15.66 0.07 -10.17
N PRO A 86 14.94 1.10 -10.67
CA PRO A 86 14.52 1.16 -12.07
C PRO A 86 15.70 0.94 -13.01
N GLY A 87 15.53 0.08 -14.02
CA GLY A 87 16.58 -0.24 -14.96
C GLY A 87 17.50 -1.42 -14.59
N THR A 88 17.43 -1.95 -13.35
CA THR A 88 18.28 -3.11 -12.94
C THR A 88 18.06 -4.34 -13.83
N SER A 89 19.15 -5.01 -14.20
CA SER A 89 19.14 -6.24 -15.00
C SER A 89 18.52 -7.43 -14.28
N TYR A 90 18.04 -8.41 -15.06
CA TYR A 90 17.42 -9.62 -14.52
C TYR A 90 18.37 -10.41 -13.61
N GLU A 91 19.63 -10.53 -14.02
CA GLU A 91 20.62 -11.31 -13.25
C GLU A 91 20.87 -10.74 -11.85
N LEU A 92 20.95 -9.41 -11.73
CA LEU A 92 21.11 -8.77 -10.43
C LEU A 92 19.84 -8.84 -9.59
N ILE A 93 18.66 -8.81 -10.20
CA ILE A 93 17.39 -9.04 -9.50
C ILE A 93 17.34 -10.47 -8.96
N LYS A 94 17.76 -11.46 -9.76
CA LYS A 94 17.84 -12.87 -9.32
C LYS A 94 18.78 -13.02 -8.12
N GLN A 95 19.98 -12.51 -8.19
CA GLN A 95 20.93 -12.55 -7.08
C GLN A 95 20.39 -11.82 -5.82
N SER A 96 19.67 -10.72 -6.00
CA SER A 96 19.02 -10.01 -4.89
C SER A 96 17.93 -10.85 -4.23
N SER A 97 17.20 -11.66 -5.03
CA SER A 97 16.13 -12.54 -4.51
C SER A 97 16.64 -13.65 -3.62
N GLU A 98 17.84 -14.14 -3.86
CA GLU A 98 18.49 -15.20 -3.07
C GLU A 98 18.95 -14.72 -1.69
N LEU A 99 19.19 -13.41 -1.53
CA LEU A 99 19.76 -12.83 -0.32
C LEU A 99 18.76 -12.03 0.53
N SER A 100 17.55 -11.81 0.01
CA SER A 100 16.54 -10.97 0.65
C SER A 100 15.24 -11.71 0.93
N ASP A 101 14.55 -11.28 2.00
CA ASP A 101 13.26 -11.83 2.41
C ASP A 101 12.09 -11.13 1.72
N ARG A 102 12.33 -9.90 1.24
CA ARG A 102 11.38 -9.10 0.48
C ARG A 102 12.10 -8.27 -0.57
N MET A 103 11.42 -8.10 -1.68
CA MET A 103 11.85 -7.19 -2.74
C MET A 103 10.77 -6.16 -3.04
N SER A 104 11.18 -4.99 -3.49
CA SER A 104 10.24 -3.97 -3.97
C SER A 104 10.86 -3.14 -5.08
N ILE A 105 10.02 -2.68 -5.98
CA ILE A 105 10.29 -1.57 -6.88
C ILE A 105 9.09 -0.64 -6.84
N ASN A 106 9.33 0.66 -6.66
CA ASN A 106 8.23 1.61 -6.63
C ASN A 106 7.65 1.79 -8.04
N ILE A 107 6.32 1.70 -8.14
CA ILE A 107 5.62 2.01 -9.39
C ILE A 107 5.48 3.52 -9.59
N GLU A 108 5.47 4.29 -8.52
CA GLU A 108 5.35 5.74 -8.39
C GLU A 108 4.02 6.30 -8.91
N ALA A 109 3.57 5.90 -10.10
CA ALA A 109 2.40 6.42 -10.79
C ALA A 109 1.49 5.29 -11.31
N PRO A 110 0.18 5.54 -11.52
CA PRO A 110 -0.75 4.52 -12.01
C PRO A 110 -0.59 4.19 -13.50
N ASN A 111 0.06 5.07 -14.28
CA ASN A 111 0.27 4.87 -15.71
C ASN A 111 1.46 5.69 -16.22
N LYS A 112 1.81 5.47 -17.51
CA LYS A 112 2.96 6.11 -18.15
C LYS A 112 2.83 7.64 -18.21
N SER A 113 1.64 8.17 -18.52
CA SER A 113 1.45 9.63 -18.65
C SER A 113 1.67 10.34 -17.33
N ILE A 114 1.14 9.80 -16.24
CA ILE A 114 1.35 10.36 -14.89
C ILE A 114 2.82 10.20 -14.45
N LEU A 115 3.50 9.10 -14.82
CA LEU A 115 4.93 8.97 -14.51
C LEU A 115 5.77 10.05 -15.21
N LEU A 116 5.44 10.41 -16.44
CA LEU A 116 6.16 11.47 -17.18
C LEU A 116 6.04 12.85 -16.51
N GLU A 117 4.91 13.12 -15.83
CA GLU A 117 4.77 14.32 -15.00
C GLU A 117 5.73 14.31 -13.78
N LEU A 118 6.10 13.13 -13.30
CA LEU A 118 6.97 12.94 -12.15
C LEU A 118 8.45 12.77 -12.51
N SER A 119 8.76 12.18 -13.65
CA SER A 119 10.13 11.88 -14.11
C SER A 119 10.15 11.58 -15.60
N SER A 120 11.05 12.22 -16.36
CA SER A 120 11.19 11.98 -17.80
C SER A 120 12.18 10.85 -18.13
N CYS A 121 13.06 10.49 -17.19
CA CYS A 121 14.13 9.52 -17.43
C CYS A 121 13.79 8.07 -17.06
N LYS A 122 12.55 7.82 -16.58
CA LYS A 122 12.09 6.46 -16.25
C LYS A 122 11.15 5.93 -17.34
N ASP A 123 11.48 4.77 -17.92
CA ASP A 123 10.53 4.05 -18.77
C ASP A 123 9.58 3.21 -17.88
N TYR A 124 8.28 3.56 -17.95
CA TYR A 124 7.26 2.93 -17.13
C TYR A 124 7.18 1.41 -17.34
N LYS A 125 7.19 0.98 -18.61
CA LYS A 125 7.10 -0.44 -18.98
C LYS A 125 8.43 -1.15 -18.74
N ASN A 126 9.51 -0.62 -19.34
CA ASN A 126 10.78 -1.32 -19.32
C ASN A 126 11.45 -1.24 -17.95
N ASP A 127 11.56 -0.06 -17.32
CA ASP A 127 12.30 0.09 -16.07
C ASP A 127 11.53 -0.36 -14.83
N ILE A 128 10.19 -0.36 -14.87
CA ILE A 128 9.38 -0.65 -13.70
C ILE A 128 8.57 -1.93 -13.88
N LEU A 129 7.58 -1.98 -14.79
CA LEU A 129 6.65 -3.12 -14.89
C LEU A 129 7.36 -4.42 -15.25
N THR A 130 8.33 -4.37 -16.16
CA THR A 130 9.14 -5.55 -16.51
C THR A 130 9.90 -6.08 -15.31
N ARG A 131 10.48 -5.19 -14.47
CA ARG A 131 11.19 -5.58 -13.25
C ARG A 131 10.24 -6.16 -12.22
N GLN A 132 9.05 -5.59 -12.05
CA GLN A 132 8.02 -6.19 -11.19
C GLN A 132 7.64 -7.61 -11.63
N ALA A 133 7.50 -7.84 -12.93
CA ALA A 133 7.21 -9.17 -13.48
C ALA A 133 8.35 -10.16 -13.20
N TRP A 134 9.61 -9.74 -13.32
CA TRP A 134 10.77 -10.56 -12.97
C TRP A 134 10.80 -10.88 -11.47
N ILE A 135 10.59 -9.89 -10.61
CA ILE A 135 10.54 -10.09 -9.15
C ILE A 135 9.44 -11.09 -8.78
N LYS A 136 8.24 -10.98 -9.39
CA LYS A 136 7.13 -11.92 -9.15
C LYS A 136 7.54 -13.37 -9.36
N ASN A 137 8.32 -13.65 -10.41
CA ASN A 137 8.76 -15.01 -10.75
C ASN A 137 9.86 -15.53 -9.81
N LEU A 138 10.60 -14.63 -9.16
CA LEU A 138 11.74 -14.94 -8.30
C LEU A 138 11.40 -14.87 -6.81
N SER A 139 10.43 -14.09 -6.42
CA SER A 139 10.09 -13.84 -5.00
C SER A 139 8.58 -13.80 -4.79
N LYS A 140 8.11 -14.48 -3.73
CA LYS A 140 6.70 -14.45 -3.32
C LYS A 140 6.33 -13.22 -2.47
N ASN A 141 7.31 -12.40 -2.08
CA ASN A 141 7.09 -11.28 -1.17
C ASN A 141 7.52 -9.96 -1.82
N GLN A 142 6.72 -9.55 -2.80
CA GLN A 142 6.94 -8.29 -3.51
C GLN A 142 5.98 -7.21 -3.01
N THR A 143 6.50 -5.98 -2.92
CA THR A 143 5.72 -4.77 -2.60
C THR A 143 6.03 -3.64 -3.58
N THR A 144 5.14 -2.65 -3.65
CA THR A 144 5.35 -1.43 -4.45
C THR A 144 4.83 -0.21 -3.70
N GLN A 145 5.08 0.98 -4.24
CA GLN A 145 4.62 2.25 -3.66
C GLN A 145 4.21 3.23 -4.75
N PHE A 146 3.06 3.88 -4.53
CA PHE A 146 2.58 5.02 -5.30
C PHE A 146 2.92 6.35 -4.62
N ILE A 147 3.16 7.38 -5.43
CA ILE A 147 3.09 8.76 -5.02
C ILE A 147 1.68 9.27 -5.35
N VAL A 148 0.89 9.52 -4.32
CA VAL A 148 -0.46 10.07 -4.45
C VAL A 148 -0.34 11.57 -4.65
N ASN A 149 -0.83 12.08 -5.77
CA ASN A 149 -0.66 13.47 -6.20
C ASN A 149 -1.86 13.97 -7.01
N SER A 150 -1.89 15.25 -7.32
CA SER A 150 -2.96 15.90 -8.08
C SER A 150 -3.03 15.52 -9.57
N PHE A 151 -1.98 14.89 -10.13
CA PHE A 151 -1.96 14.49 -11.54
C PHE A 151 -2.73 13.18 -11.79
N SER A 152 -3.07 12.42 -10.75
CA SER A 152 -3.76 11.13 -10.85
C SER A 152 -5.12 11.15 -10.15
N THR A 153 -6.11 10.48 -10.74
CA THR A 153 -7.38 10.19 -10.07
C THR A 153 -7.28 8.95 -9.20
N ASP A 154 -8.19 8.80 -8.23
CA ASP A 154 -8.27 7.58 -7.44
C ASP A 154 -8.67 6.37 -8.30
N LYS A 155 -9.49 6.58 -9.33
CA LYS A 155 -9.85 5.55 -10.31
C LYS A 155 -8.64 5.00 -11.07
N ASP A 156 -7.70 5.86 -11.47
CA ASP A 156 -6.46 5.42 -12.12
C ASP A 156 -5.61 4.57 -11.17
N ILE A 157 -5.47 5.02 -9.91
CA ILE A 157 -4.78 4.28 -8.87
C ILE A 157 -5.45 2.93 -8.63
N LEU A 158 -6.78 2.88 -8.52
CA LEU A 158 -7.56 1.65 -8.31
C LEU A 158 -7.43 0.66 -9.47
N LYS A 159 -7.42 1.12 -10.72
CA LYS A 159 -7.21 0.27 -11.90
C LYS A 159 -5.84 -0.41 -11.84
N MET A 160 -4.79 0.35 -11.54
CA MET A 160 -3.45 -0.21 -11.42
C MET A 160 -3.32 -1.11 -10.19
N LEU A 161 -3.90 -0.73 -9.05
CA LEU A 161 -3.93 -1.53 -7.83
C LEU A 161 -4.60 -2.91 -8.08
N LYS A 162 -5.70 -2.93 -8.85
CA LYS A 162 -6.34 -4.17 -9.30
C LYS A 162 -5.35 -5.04 -10.09
N TRP A 163 -4.70 -4.47 -11.10
CA TRP A 163 -3.72 -5.17 -11.92
C TRP A 163 -2.56 -5.74 -11.09
N GLU A 164 -2.01 -4.96 -10.19
CA GLU A 164 -0.93 -5.34 -9.28
C GLU A 164 -1.34 -6.55 -8.38
N TYR A 165 -2.54 -6.55 -7.82
CA TYR A 165 -3.01 -7.66 -6.99
C TYR A 165 -3.42 -8.88 -7.82
N GLU A 166 -4.12 -8.70 -8.93
CA GLU A 166 -4.61 -9.82 -9.74
C GLU A 166 -3.52 -10.48 -10.59
N LYS A 167 -2.62 -9.69 -11.17
CA LYS A 167 -1.60 -10.19 -12.11
C LYS A 167 -0.25 -10.44 -11.43
N LEU A 168 0.23 -9.53 -10.61
CA LEU A 168 1.53 -9.66 -9.96
C LEU A 168 1.45 -10.31 -8.57
N LYS A 169 0.24 -10.42 -7.98
CA LYS A 169 0.03 -11.03 -6.66
C LYS A 169 0.88 -10.37 -5.56
N LEU A 170 0.97 -9.05 -5.59
CA LEU A 170 1.76 -8.30 -4.62
C LEU A 170 1.30 -8.60 -3.18
N SER A 171 2.24 -8.63 -2.26
CA SER A 171 1.95 -8.79 -0.83
C SER A 171 1.31 -7.54 -0.24
N ARG A 172 1.73 -6.35 -0.69
CA ARG A 172 1.19 -5.07 -0.24
C ARG A 172 1.57 -3.94 -1.19
N ILE A 173 0.68 -2.96 -1.27
CA ILE A 173 0.89 -1.68 -1.95
C ILE A 173 0.96 -0.58 -0.90
N TYR A 174 1.90 0.35 -1.05
CA TYR A 174 2.06 1.52 -0.19
C TYR A 174 1.68 2.79 -0.94
N PHE A 175 1.17 3.75 -0.19
CA PHE A 175 0.79 5.07 -0.70
C PHE A 175 1.56 6.14 0.06
N SER A 176 2.08 7.13 -0.66
CA SER A 176 2.76 8.28 -0.08
C SER A 176 2.15 9.55 -0.65
N ALA A 177 1.46 10.32 0.17
CA ALA A 177 0.95 11.63 -0.24
C ALA A 177 2.13 12.53 -0.64
N PHE A 178 2.03 13.14 -1.82
CA PHE A 178 3.03 14.07 -2.32
C PHE A 178 3.26 15.21 -1.32
N ARG A 179 4.53 15.52 -1.08
CA ARG A 179 4.97 16.65 -0.28
C ARG A 179 5.98 17.44 -1.09
N PRO A 180 5.75 18.74 -1.31
CA PRO A 180 6.73 19.59 -1.95
C PRO A 180 8.00 19.67 -1.11
N ILE A 181 9.14 19.53 -1.77
CA ILE A 181 10.45 19.62 -1.15
C ILE A 181 11.22 20.77 -1.77
N LYS A 182 11.73 21.67 -0.96
CA LYS A 182 12.52 22.83 -1.43
C LYS A 182 13.70 22.38 -2.28
N GLY A 183 13.92 23.04 -3.40
CA GLY A 183 14.97 22.74 -4.36
C GLY A 183 14.64 21.61 -5.33
N THR A 184 13.41 21.11 -5.33
CA THR A 184 12.92 20.16 -6.35
C THR A 184 12.06 20.89 -7.41
N ALA A 185 11.88 20.29 -8.59
CA ALA A 185 11.09 20.89 -9.65
C ALA A 185 9.60 21.11 -9.27
N LEU A 186 9.09 20.30 -8.33
CA LEU A 186 7.70 20.41 -7.81
C LEU A 186 7.62 21.10 -6.44
N GLU A 187 8.60 21.93 -6.09
CA GLU A 187 8.62 22.62 -4.77
C GLU A 187 7.44 23.58 -4.55
N ASN A 188 6.87 24.12 -5.62
CA ASN A 188 5.74 25.06 -5.57
C ASN A 188 4.37 24.37 -5.75
N GLU A 189 4.36 23.05 -5.99
CA GLU A 189 3.11 22.31 -6.11
C GLU A 189 2.43 22.15 -4.76
N LYS A 190 1.08 22.08 -4.78
CA LYS A 190 0.31 21.88 -3.56
C LYS A 190 0.56 20.49 -2.98
N PRO A 191 0.75 20.35 -1.65
CA PRO A 191 0.86 19.05 -1.01
C PRO A 191 -0.45 18.28 -1.15
N GLU A 192 -0.37 16.98 -1.35
CA GLU A 192 -1.54 16.10 -1.32
C GLU A 192 -2.06 15.92 0.12
N LYS A 193 -3.38 15.76 0.26
CA LYS A 193 -4.02 15.56 1.57
C LYS A 193 -3.68 14.19 2.15
N LEU A 194 -3.29 14.16 3.41
CA LEU A 194 -3.07 12.89 4.12
C LEU A 194 -4.35 12.05 4.24
N SER A 195 -5.53 12.69 4.26
CA SER A 195 -6.81 11.98 4.23
C SER A 195 -6.96 11.11 2.99
N ARG A 196 -6.56 11.59 1.79
CA ARG A 196 -6.60 10.81 0.55
C ARG A 196 -5.69 9.59 0.62
N GLN A 197 -4.46 9.76 1.10
CA GLN A 197 -3.55 8.63 1.37
C GLN A 197 -4.18 7.61 2.32
N ASN A 198 -4.79 8.06 3.41
CA ASN A 198 -5.43 7.19 4.40
C ASN A 198 -6.64 6.47 3.81
N HIS A 199 -7.43 7.12 2.97
CA HIS A 199 -8.55 6.49 2.26
C HIS A 199 -8.05 5.38 1.32
N LEU A 200 -6.98 5.60 0.57
CA LEU A 200 -6.37 4.56 -0.27
C LEU A 200 -5.83 3.38 0.56
N TYR A 201 -5.24 3.62 1.73
CA TYR A 201 -4.88 2.55 2.66
C TYR A 201 -6.09 1.79 3.20
N ASN A 202 -7.19 2.48 3.48
CA ASN A 202 -8.43 1.83 3.89
C ASN A 202 -8.99 0.95 2.76
N ILE A 203 -9.01 1.43 1.53
CA ILE A 203 -9.40 0.65 0.35
C ILE A 203 -8.51 -0.59 0.19
N ASP A 204 -7.19 -0.42 0.24
CA ASP A 204 -6.23 -1.53 0.20
C ASP A 204 -6.55 -2.59 1.27
N PHE A 205 -6.88 -2.14 2.48
CA PHE A 205 -7.26 -3.02 3.58
C PHE A 205 -8.58 -3.75 3.31
N LEU A 206 -9.60 -3.05 2.81
CA LEU A 206 -10.91 -3.62 2.48
C LEU A 206 -10.77 -4.70 1.40
N ILE A 207 -9.97 -4.47 0.36
CA ILE A 207 -9.69 -5.46 -0.69
C ILE A 207 -9.01 -6.70 -0.09
N ARG A 208 -7.89 -6.52 0.60
CA ARG A 208 -7.05 -7.65 1.04
C ARG A 208 -7.61 -8.42 2.22
N LYS A 209 -8.41 -7.80 3.08
CA LYS A 209 -8.86 -8.39 4.34
C LYS A 209 -10.35 -8.65 4.41
N TYR A 210 -11.15 -7.93 3.64
CA TYR A 210 -12.61 -8.06 3.65
C TYR A 210 -13.16 -8.53 2.29
N ASP A 211 -12.26 -8.78 1.34
CA ASP A 211 -12.59 -9.26 0.00
C ASP A 211 -13.60 -8.37 -0.74
N PHE A 212 -13.43 -7.06 -0.61
CA PHE A 212 -14.18 -6.09 -1.39
C PHE A 212 -13.73 -6.15 -2.85
N SER A 213 -14.67 -6.26 -3.76
CA SER A 213 -14.40 -6.22 -5.19
C SER A 213 -14.12 -4.79 -5.68
N PHE A 214 -13.30 -4.68 -6.73
CA PHE A 214 -13.05 -3.39 -7.37
C PHE A 214 -14.33 -2.75 -7.90
N LYS A 215 -15.30 -3.54 -8.37
CA LYS A 215 -16.59 -3.05 -8.85
C LYS A 215 -17.41 -2.38 -7.74
N GLU A 216 -17.40 -2.94 -6.52
CA GLU A 216 -18.06 -2.32 -5.37
C GLU A 216 -17.44 -0.95 -5.03
N ILE A 217 -16.10 -0.86 -5.10
CA ILE A 217 -15.37 0.37 -4.80
C ILE A 217 -15.59 1.42 -5.88
N GLU A 218 -15.50 1.05 -7.16
CA GLU A 218 -15.69 1.97 -8.29
C GLU A 218 -17.05 2.67 -8.26
N LYS A 219 -18.12 2.00 -7.81
CA LYS A 219 -19.44 2.60 -7.65
C LYS A 219 -19.49 3.76 -6.64
N SER A 220 -18.55 3.80 -5.70
CA SER A 220 -18.51 4.86 -4.68
C SER A 220 -17.73 6.10 -5.11
N LEU A 221 -17.09 6.08 -6.29
CA LEU A 221 -16.34 7.23 -6.79
C LEU A 221 -17.28 8.35 -7.25
N ILE A 222 -16.89 9.58 -6.94
CA ILE A 222 -17.50 10.81 -7.42
C ILE A 222 -16.44 11.52 -8.26
N GLU A 223 -16.72 11.79 -9.53
CA GLU A 223 -15.75 12.41 -10.46
C GLU A 223 -14.39 11.69 -10.44
N ASP A 224 -14.42 10.36 -10.47
CA ASP A 224 -13.25 9.48 -10.42
C ASP A 224 -12.39 9.57 -9.14
N MET A 225 -12.90 10.23 -8.09
CA MET A 225 -12.23 10.39 -6.79
C MET A 225 -13.01 9.72 -5.67
N LEU A 226 -12.32 9.22 -4.65
CA LEU A 226 -12.94 8.76 -3.41
C LEU A 226 -13.55 9.95 -2.66
N PRO A 227 -14.80 9.85 -2.19
CA PRO A 227 -15.41 10.93 -1.43
C PRO A 227 -14.65 11.16 -0.11
N ASN A 228 -14.76 12.39 0.41
CA ASN A 228 -14.08 12.78 1.65
C ASN A 228 -14.84 12.29 2.90
N GLU A 229 -15.10 10.99 2.93
CA GLU A 229 -15.68 10.29 4.09
C GLU A 229 -15.03 8.91 4.26
N ASP A 230 -15.42 8.18 5.30
CA ASP A 230 -14.94 6.80 5.50
C ASP A 230 -15.22 5.93 4.27
N PRO A 231 -14.21 5.32 3.61
CA PRO A 231 -14.40 4.59 2.36
C PRO A 231 -15.39 3.42 2.47
N LYS A 232 -15.42 2.72 3.61
CA LYS A 232 -16.38 1.65 3.82
C LYS A 232 -17.82 2.17 3.87
N LEU A 233 -18.01 3.37 4.44
CA LEU A 233 -19.30 4.04 4.47
C LEU A 233 -19.73 4.47 3.07
N ALA A 234 -18.83 5.11 2.31
CA ALA A 234 -19.09 5.50 0.93
C ALA A 234 -19.49 4.33 0.03
N ILE A 235 -18.73 3.21 0.13
CA ILE A 235 -19.02 1.98 -0.61
C ILE A 235 -20.38 1.41 -0.20
N ALA A 236 -20.71 1.39 1.09
CA ALA A 236 -22.00 0.90 1.56
C ALA A 236 -23.15 1.75 1.02
N LYS A 237 -23.05 3.09 1.06
CA LYS A 237 -24.07 3.99 0.49
C LYS A 237 -24.33 3.77 -0.99
N SER A 238 -23.28 3.42 -1.77
CA SER A 238 -23.37 3.24 -3.22
C SER A 238 -23.78 1.82 -3.64
N ASN A 239 -23.76 0.85 -2.73
CA ASN A 239 -24.02 -0.55 -3.06
C ASN A 239 -25.23 -1.17 -2.35
N PHE A 240 -25.73 -0.56 -1.27
CA PHE A 240 -26.93 -1.04 -0.60
C PHE A 240 -28.17 -0.28 -1.04
N ASP A 241 -29.05 -0.94 -1.77
CA ASP A 241 -30.38 -0.40 -2.13
C ASP A 241 -31.34 -0.49 -0.95
N LYS A 242 -31.17 -1.47 -0.06
CA LYS A 242 -32.03 -1.74 1.10
C LYS A 242 -31.19 -2.23 2.30
N PRO A 243 -31.61 -1.90 3.53
CA PRO A 243 -30.99 -2.44 4.73
C PRO A 243 -31.06 -3.96 4.80
N LEU A 244 -29.95 -4.61 5.20
CA LEU A 244 -29.84 -6.06 5.36
C LEU A 244 -30.40 -6.53 6.68
N ASP A 245 -31.06 -7.69 6.69
CA ASP A 245 -31.47 -8.34 7.95
C ASP A 245 -30.24 -8.96 8.63
N ILE A 246 -29.86 -8.40 9.79
CA ILE A 246 -28.67 -8.84 10.50
C ILE A 246 -28.74 -10.30 10.97
N ASN A 247 -29.95 -10.86 11.09
CA ASN A 247 -30.15 -12.25 11.44
C ASN A 247 -30.08 -13.21 10.25
N GLN A 248 -30.06 -12.70 9.01
CA GLN A 248 -30.03 -13.51 7.79
C GLN A 248 -28.75 -13.29 6.99
N ALA A 249 -28.15 -12.11 7.07
CA ALA A 249 -26.98 -11.72 6.30
C ALA A 249 -25.83 -12.74 6.42
N SER A 250 -25.18 -13.05 5.30
CA SER A 250 -23.97 -13.88 5.25
C SER A 250 -22.79 -13.20 5.96
N TYR A 251 -21.70 -13.91 6.15
CA TYR A 251 -20.46 -13.34 6.70
C TYR A 251 -19.92 -12.22 5.81
N GLU A 252 -19.94 -12.43 4.50
CA GLU A 252 -19.47 -11.47 3.49
C GLU A 252 -20.35 -10.21 3.49
N GLU A 253 -21.67 -10.37 3.54
CA GLU A 253 -22.60 -9.24 3.63
C GLU A 253 -22.42 -8.45 4.93
N LEU A 254 -22.22 -9.13 6.07
CA LEU A 254 -21.91 -8.47 7.33
C LEU A 254 -20.64 -7.64 7.25
N LEU A 255 -19.62 -8.11 6.54
CA LEU A 255 -18.39 -7.35 6.33
C LEU A 255 -18.58 -6.09 5.48
N ARG A 256 -19.64 -5.98 4.66
CA ARG A 256 -19.96 -4.77 3.87
C ARG A 256 -20.58 -3.68 4.75
N ILE A 257 -21.15 -4.04 5.90
CA ILE A 257 -21.84 -3.09 6.77
C ILE A 257 -20.79 -2.23 7.52
N PRO A 258 -20.87 -0.88 7.44
CA PRO A 258 -20.02 0.01 8.24
C PRO A 258 -20.18 -0.26 9.75
N GLY A 259 -19.07 -0.29 10.49
CA GLY A 259 -19.09 -0.59 11.92
C GLY A 259 -19.10 -2.08 12.28
N ILE A 260 -19.23 -2.99 11.31
CA ILE A 260 -19.08 -4.44 11.50
C ILE A 260 -17.77 -4.89 10.90
N GLY A 261 -16.86 -5.40 11.72
CA GLY A 261 -15.59 -6.00 11.31
C GLY A 261 -15.61 -7.53 11.42
N PRO A 262 -14.51 -8.21 11.04
CA PRO A 262 -14.43 -9.67 11.04
C PRO A 262 -14.78 -10.31 12.38
N THR A 263 -14.31 -9.73 13.47
CA THR A 263 -14.58 -10.24 14.83
C THR A 263 -16.08 -10.18 15.16
N THR A 264 -16.71 -9.04 14.88
CA THR A 264 -18.16 -8.87 15.11
C THR A 264 -18.97 -9.76 14.20
N ALA A 265 -18.62 -9.84 12.89
CA ALA A 265 -19.30 -10.72 11.94
C ALA A 265 -19.21 -12.19 12.37
N LYS A 266 -18.04 -12.67 12.79
CA LYS A 266 -17.90 -14.04 13.33
C LYS A 266 -18.79 -14.28 14.54
N ARG A 267 -18.81 -13.35 15.52
CA ARG A 267 -19.64 -13.46 16.73
C ARG A 267 -21.15 -13.51 16.38
N ILE A 268 -21.58 -12.72 15.39
CA ILE A 268 -22.96 -12.75 14.91
C ILE A 268 -23.29 -14.13 14.30
N ILE A 269 -22.43 -14.66 13.45
CA ILE A 269 -22.64 -15.99 12.84
C ILE A 269 -22.64 -17.09 13.90
N GLU A 270 -21.71 -17.06 14.85
CA GLU A 270 -21.62 -18.03 15.96
C GLU A 270 -22.87 -18.00 16.84
N LEU A 271 -23.34 -16.81 17.21
CA LEU A 271 -24.57 -16.64 17.99
C LEU A 271 -25.76 -17.27 17.29
N ARG A 272 -25.89 -17.05 15.98
CA ARG A 272 -26.98 -17.58 15.15
C ARG A 272 -26.90 -19.11 15.00
N ARG A 273 -25.69 -19.66 14.75
CA ARG A 273 -25.47 -21.10 14.49
C ARG A 273 -25.48 -21.94 15.78
N ASN A 274 -24.61 -21.59 16.72
CA ASN A 274 -24.32 -22.44 17.87
C ASN A 274 -25.30 -22.25 18.99
N LYS A 275 -25.77 -21.01 19.21
CA LYS A 275 -26.72 -20.70 20.30
C LYS A 275 -28.17 -20.65 19.84
N LYS A 276 -28.44 -20.79 18.52
CA LYS A 276 -29.78 -20.62 17.94
C LYS A 276 -30.49 -19.33 18.40
N GLN A 277 -29.69 -18.30 18.74
CA GLN A 277 -30.16 -17.03 19.23
C GLN A 277 -30.21 -16.00 18.10
N LYS A 278 -31.14 -15.04 18.21
CA LYS A 278 -31.26 -13.91 17.29
C LYS A 278 -30.82 -12.63 17.95
N ILE A 279 -30.35 -11.71 17.15
CA ILE A 279 -30.14 -10.32 17.57
C ILE A 279 -31.50 -9.65 17.54
N ASN A 280 -32.00 -9.21 18.70
CA ASN A 280 -33.34 -8.63 18.85
C ASN A 280 -33.30 -7.12 19.02
N SER A 281 -32.13 -6.56 19.35
CA SER A 281 -31.94 -5.13 19.57
C SER A 281 -30.59 -4.64 19.09
N TYR A 282 -30.47 -3.34 18.88
CA TYR A 282 -29.19 -2.68 18.60
C TYR A 282 -28.20 -2.78 19.77
N ASN A 283 -28.71 -2.92 20.99
CA ASN A 283 -27.89 -3.14 22.17
C ASN A 283 -27.20 -4.51 22.12
N ASP A 284 -27.90 -5.55 21.63
CA ASP A 284 -27.29 -6.87 21.44
C ASP A 284 -26.16 -6.83 20.41
N LEU A 285 -26.33 -6.08 19.32
CA LEU A 285 -25.27 -5.87 18.34
C LEU A 285 -24.07 -5.13 18.95
N SER A 286 -24.32 -4.11 19.77
CA SER A 286 -23.25 -3.38 20.47
C SER A 286 -22.45 -4.28 21.41
N LYS A 287 -23.10 -5.17 22.15
CA LYS A 287 -22.44 -6.15 23.05
C LYS A 287 -21.55 -7.13 22.28
N LEU A 288 -21.86 -7.39 20.99
CA LEU A 288 -21.01 -8.20 20.12
C LEU A 288 -19.79 -7.44 19.56
N GLY A 289 -19.67 -6.14 19.85
CA GLY A 289 -18.56 -5.28 19.40
C GLY A 289 -18.86 -4.55 18.08
N GLY A 290 -20.13 -4.49 17.66
CA GLY A 290 -20.55 -3.68 16.51
C GLY A 290 -20.58 -2.19 16.86
N TYR A 291 -20.05 -1.34 15.97
CA TYR A 291 -20.23 0.10 16.09
C TYR A 291 -21.61 0.50 15.53
N THR A 292 -22.62 0.39 16.37
CA THR A 292 -24.03 0.46 15.97
C THR A 292 -24.41 1.73 15.22
N LYS A 293 -23.95 2.90 15.63
CA LYS A 293 -24.28 4.17 14.96
C LYS A 293 -23.95 4.18 13.46
N ARG A 294 -22.83 3.55 13.05
CA ARG A 294 -22.46 3.44 11.65
C ARG A 294 -23.23 2.35 10.91
N ALA A 295 -23.66 1.31 11.59
CA ALA A 295 -24.39 0.18 11.01
C ALA A 295 -25.88 0.47 10.78
N LEU A 296 -26.47 1.35 11.61
CA LEU A 296 -27.91 1.61 11.63
C LEU A 296 -28.58 1.82 10.28
N PRO A 297 -28.04 2.65 9.36
CA PRO A 297 -28.67 2.90 8.07
C PRO A 297 -28.72 1.65 7.15
N PHE A 298 -27.87 0.65 7.41
CA PHE A 298 -27.63 -0.49 6.54
C PHE A 298 -28.20 -1.81 7.07
N ILE A 299 -28.83 -1.78 8.27
CA ILE A 299 -29.36 -3.01 8.90
C ILE A 299 -30.83 -2.87 9.29
N LYS A 300 -31.52 -4.00 9.29
CA LYS A 300 -32.81 -4.20 9.96
C LYS A 300 -32.72 -5.35 10.94
N ILE A 301 -33.48 -5.24 12.03
CA ILE A 301 -33.59 -6.24 13.08
C ILE A 301 -35.06 -6.64 13.17
N ASN A 302 -35.36 -7.93 12.98
CA ASN A 302 -36.73 -8.43 12.99
C ASN A 302 -37.66 -7.66 12.02
N GLY A 303 -37.14 -7.34 10.80
CA GLY A 303 -37.88 -6.61 9.78
C GLY A 303 -37.99 -5.09 10.00
N LYS A 304 -37.55 -4.55 11.15
CA LYS A 304 -37.62 -3.12 11.49
C LYS A 304 -36.28 -2.43 11.28
N THR A 305 -36.31 -1.28 10.62
CA THR A 305 -35.19 -0.33 10.55
C THR A 305 -35.34 0.71 11.66
N GLN A 306 -34.22 1.19 12.19
CA GLN A 306 -34.27 2.34 13.09
C GLN A 306 -34.25 3.62 12.25
N LYS A 307 -35.26 4.46 12.42
CA LYS A 307 -35.25 5.81 11.86
C LYS A 307 -34.19 6.64 12.58
N MET A 308 -33.41 7.38 11.82
CA MET A 308 -32.49 8.37 12.40
C MET A 308 -33.29 9.61 12.82
N LEU A 309 -32.84 10.32 13.85
CA LEU A 309 -33.45 11.60 14.27
C LEU A 309 -33.46 12.65 13.15
N SER A 310 -32.58 12.49 12.14
CA SER A 310 -32.56 13.31 10.93
C SER A 310 -33.69 12.99 9.93
N ASP A 311 -34.47 11.94 10.15
CA ASP A 311 -35.56 11.52 9.27
C ASP A 311 -36.92 12.14 9.74
N TYR A 312 -36.87 12.99 10.75
CA TYR A 312 -37.95 13.82 11.27
C TYR A 312 -37.58 15.31 11.10
#